data_590fbb88f4c364459a5b904540e8c96f
#
_entry.id   590fbb88f4c364459a5b904540e8c96f
#
_cell.length_a   1.000
_cell.length_b   1.000
_cell.length_c   1.000
_cell.angle_alpha   90.00
_cell.angle_beta   90.00
_cell.angle_gamma   90.00
#
_symmetry.space_group_name_H-M   'P 1'
#
loop_
_entity.id
_entity.type
_entity.pdbx_description
1 polymer ?
#
loop_
_entity_poly.entity_id
_entity_poly.type
_entity_poly.pdbx_seq_one_letter_code
_entity_poly.pdbx_strand_id
1 'polypeptide(L)'
;MQQLAKETIVGAPEDLAEQLLEVTPSIMRRIRSEMRLRTMPGLSIAQFRALDYLGHHPQVSLSVVAEHLGLTPPTASKLVQKLVANKVVARRVATDRRRVSLSLTQAGIAALSAARSETRQQLANSLDSLTSEELAALSLALRALGRAFSKGGNHVNIH
;
A
#
# COMPACT_ATOMS: atom_id res chain seq x y z
N MET A 1 34.35 -38.58 -8.66
CA MET A 1 33.22 -38.34 -7.74
C MET A 1 33.45 -36.97 -7.10
N GLN A 2 32.96 -35.93 -7.68
CA GLN A 2 33.05 -34.58 -7.15
C GLN A 2 31.64 -34.09 -6.85
N GLN A 3 31.45 -33.95 -5.57
CA GLN A 3 30.27 -33.41 -4.94
C GLN A 3 30.25 -31.89 -5.20
N LEU A 4 29.54 -31.46 -6.21
CA LEU A 4 29.24 -30.03 -6.41
C LEU A 4 28.23 -29.66 -5.33
N ALA A 5 28.76 -29.15 -4.22
CA ALA A 5 27.98 -28.39 -3.26
C ALA A 5 27.28 -27.26 -4.04
N LYS A 6 25.97 -27.27 -4.06
CA LYS A 6 25.16 -26.10 -4.40
C LYS A 6 25.50 -25.04 -3.36
N GLU A 7 26.45 -24.17 -3.65
CA GLU A 7 26.60 -22.91 -2.93
C GLU A 7 25.30 -22.15 -3.12
N THR A 8 24.50 -22.17 -2.11
CA THR A 8 23.42 -21.18 -1.95
C THR A 8 24.13 -19.85 -1.83
N ILE A 9 24.17 -19.09 -2.92
CA ILE A 9 24.63 -17.70 -2.90
C ILE A 9 23.63 -16.95 -2.04
N VAL A 10 23.90 -16.90 -0.75
CA VAL A 10 23.24 -15.96 0.15
C VAL A 10 23.90 -14.63 -0.16
N GLY A 11 23.24 -13.80 -0.98
CA GLY A 11 23.71 -12.45 -1.27
C GLY A 11 23.92 -11.68 0.04
N ALA A 12 25.00 -10.90 0.12
CA ALA A 12 25.19 -10.01 1.24
C ALA A 12 23.99 -9.07 1.41
N PRO A 13 23.65 -8.63 2.62
CA PRO A 13 22.54 -7.71 2.83
C PRO A 13 22.61 -6.46 1.95
N GLU A 14 23.81 -5.99 1.65
CA GLU A 14 24.09 -4.85 0.77
C GLU A 14 23.68 -5.13 -0.68
N ASP A 15 24.02 -6.30 -1.21
CA ASP A 15 23.67 -6.73 -2.57
C ASP A 15 22.14 -6.88 -2.73
N LEU A 16 21.48 -7.42 -1.71
CA LEU A 16 20.03 -7.55 -1.66
C LEU A 16 19.34 -6.19 -1.55
N ALA A 17 19.93 -5.26 -0.81
CA ALA A 17 19.41 -3.90 -0.71
C ALA A 17 19.49 -3.16 -2.06
N GLU A 18 20.58 -3.32 -2.80
CA GLU A 18 20.71 -2.75 -4.15
C GLU A 18 19.67 -3.34 -5.10
N GLN A 19 19.51 -4.65 -5.14
CA GLN A 19 18.48 -5.32 -5.93
C GLN A 19 17.07 -4.83 -5.58
N LEU A 20 16.77 -4.62 -4.29
CA LEU A 20 15.49 -4.06 -3.86
C LEU A 20 15.29 -2.64 -4.38
N LEU A 21 16.33 -1.79 -4.35
CA LEU A 21 16.25 -0.43 -4.88
C LEU A 21 15.99 -0.41 -6.40
N GLU A 22 16.57 -1.35 -7.14
CA GLU A 22 16.37 -1.46 -8.59
C GLU A 22 14.97 -1.99 -8.96
N VAL A 23 14.51 -3.06 -8.28
CA VAL A 23 13.29 -3.77 -8.66
C VAL A 23 12.03 -3.08 -8.14
N THR A 24 12.08 -2.54 -6.91
CA THR A 24 10.90 -1.94 -6.25
C THR A 24 10.23 -0.83 -7.07
N PRO A 25 10.95 0.12 -7.71
CA PRO A 25 10.33 1.15 -8.53
C PRO A 25 9.50 0.58 -9.69
N SER A 26 9.96 -0.49 -10.30
CA SER A 26 9.28 -1.15 -11.42
C SER A 26 8.00 -1.86 -10.96
N ILE A 27 8.07 -2.59 -9.86
CA ILE A 27 6.91 -3.22 -9.21
C ILE A 27 5.88 -2.15 -8.84
N MET A 28 6.31 -1.08 -8.17
CA MET A 28 5.43 0.00 -7.75
C MET A 28 4.81 0.75 -8.92
N ARG A 29 5.53 0.89 -10.03
CA ARG A 29 5.00 1.46 -11.27
C ARG A 29 3.90 0.57 -11.84
N ARG A 30 4.11 -0.73 -11.90
CA ARG A 30 3.11 -1.70 -12.35
C ARG A 30 1.85 -1.66 -11.48
N ILE A 31 2.00 -1.77 -10.16
CA ILE A 31 0.90 -1.66 -9.21
C ILE A 31 0.10 -0.36 -9.42
N ARG A 32 0.80 0.77 -9.53
CA ARG A 32 0.16 2.08 -9.77
C ARG A 32 -0.57 2.15 -11.11
N SER A 33 -0.02 1.53 -12.15
CA SER A 33 -0.65 1.49 -13.48
C SER A 33 -1.95 0.72 -13.43
N GLU A 34 -1.94 -0.48 -12.85
CA GLU A 34 -3.14 -1.31 -12.74
C GLU A 34 -4.23 -0.63 -11.90
N MET A 35 -3.84 0.00 -10.79
CA MET A 35 -4.76 0.74 -9.95
C MET A 35 -5.39 1.95 -10.64
N ARG A 36 -4.67 2.63 -11.57
CA ARG A 36 -5.21 3.77 -12.32
C ARG A 36 -6.24 3.37 -13.36
N LEU A 37 -6.01 2.26 -14.03
CA LEU A 37 -6.80 1.86 -15.20
C LEU A 37 -8.22 1.44 -14.83
N ARG A 38 -8.44 0.98 -13.59
CA ARG A 38 -9.64 0.20 -13.29
C ARG A 38 -10.36 0.57 -12.00
N THR A 39 -9.72 1.32 -11.12
CA THR A 39 -10.36 1.78 -9.88
C THR A 39 -11.10 3.06 -10.14
N MET A 40 -12.40 3.10 -9.92
CA MET A 40 -13.30 4.25 -10.08
C MET A 40 -12.73 5.35 -11.00
N PRO A 41 -13.28 5.59 -12.18
CA PRO A 41 -12.79 6.64 -13.08
C PRO A 41 -12.58 7.95 -12.30
N GLY A 42 -11.34 8.40 -12.17
CA GLY A 42 -11.01 9.65 -11.49
C GLY A 42 -10.38 9.54 -10.10
N LEU A 43 -10.15 8.34 -9.52
CA LEU A 43 -9.37 8.21 -8.29
C LEU A 43 -7.87 8.34 -8.56
N SER A 44 -7.23 9.32 -7.91
CA SER A 44 -5.76 9.44 -7.92
C SER A 44 -5.13 8.42 -6.98
N ILE A 45 -3.81 8.17 -7.17
CA ILE A 45 -3.03 7.29 -6.27
C ILE A 45 -3.10 7.77 -4.81
N ALA A 46 -3.03 9.08 -4.60
CA ALA A 46 -3.12 9.64 -3.26
C ALA A 46 -4.50 9.38 -2.62
N GLN A 47 -5.57 9.45 -3.42
CA GLN A 47 -6.91 9.12 -2.96
C GLN A 47 -7.06 7.63 -2.63
N PHE A 48 -6.50 6.75 -3.46
CA PHE A 48 -6.49 5.32 -3.15
C PHE A 48 -5.72 5.03 -1.86
N ARG A 49 -4.53 5.62 -1.69
CA ARG A 49 -3.75 5.46 -0.44
C ARG A 49 -4.52 5.95 0.79
N ALA A 50 -5.30 7.02 0.64
CA ALA A 50 -6.17 7.50 1.72
C ALA A 50 -7.27 6.48 2.04
N LEU A 51 -7.94 5.92 1.03
CA LEU A 51 -8.96 4.88 1.23
C LEU A 51 -8.35 3.63 1.85
N ASP A 52 -7.19 3.20 1.39
CA ASP A 52 -6.47 2.04 1.89
C ASP A 52 -6.12 2.22 3.38
N TYR A 53 -5.59 3.39 3.73
CA TYR A 53 -5.28 3.72 5.12
C TYR A 53 -6.53 3.74 6.01
N LEU A 54 -7.61 4.39 5.55
CA LEU A 54 -8.89 4.44 6.27
C LEU A 54 -9.55 3.06 6.42
N GLY A 55 -9.28 2.14 5.49
CA GLY A 55 -9.76 0.77 5.58
C GLY A 55 -9.11 -0.03 6.72
N HIS A 56 -7.86 0.29 7.08
CA HIS A 56 -7.15 -0.33 8.18
C HIS A 56 -7.27 0.46 9.50
N HIS A 57 -7.53 1.76 9.41
CA HIS A 57 -7.57 2.68 10.55
C HIS A 57 -8.87 3.50 10.50
N PRO A 58 -10.01 2.93 10.91
CA PRO A 58 -11.27 3.67 10.95
C PRO A 58 -11.23 4.77 12.03
N GLN A 59 -11.98 5.83 11.79
CA GLN A 59 -12.19 6.95 12.74
C GLN A 59 -10.92 7.78 13.05
N VAL A 60 -10.04 7.96 12.07
CA VAL A 60 -8.87 8.83 12.22
C VAL A 60 -9.17 10.26 11.81
N SER A 61 -8.36 11.19 12.33
CA SER A 61 -8.45 12.62 11.97
C SER A 61 -7.83 12.91 10.60
N LEU A 62 -8.19 14.06 10.02
CA LEU A 62 -7.57 14.55 8.78
C LEU A 62 -6.05 14.71 8.91
N SER A 63 -5.58 15.16 10.08
CA SER A 63 -4.13 15.34 10.34
C SER A 63 -3.37 14.03 10.23
N VAL A 64 -3.91 12.95 10.79
CA VAL A 64 -3.30 11.62 10.73
C VAL A 64 -3.24 11.11 9.29
N VAL A 65 -4.30 11.33 8.50
CA VAL A 65 -4.29 10.99 7.07
C VAL A 65 -3.26 11.81 6.30
N ALA A 66 -3.15 13.12 6.59
CA ALA A 66 -2.17 13.99 5.96
C ALA A 66 -0.74 13.53 6.24
N GLU A 67 -0.43 13.23 7.50
CA GLU A 67 0.87 12.71 7.94
C GLU A 67 1.22 11.39 7.25
N HIS A 68 0.31 10.42 7.27
CA HIS A 68 0.51 9.12 6.60
C HIS A 68 0.78 9.25 5.10
N LEU A 69 0.15 10.21 4.44
CA LEU A 69 0.32 10.43 3.01
C LEU A 69 1.53 11.31 2.67
N GLY A 70 2.15 11.96 3.65
CA GLY A 70 3.20 12.97 3.45
C GLY A 70 2.65 14.23 2.75
N LEU A 71 1.42 14.63 3.06
CA LEU A 71 0.75 15.77 2.45
C LEU A 71 0.61 16.94 3.42
N THR A 72 0.63 18.17 2.89
CA THR A 72 0.25 19.33 3.67
C THR A 72 -1.24 19.29 4.05
N PRO A 73 -1.65 19.86 5.20
CA PRO A 73 -3.05 19.86 5.62
C PRO A 73 -4.04 20.41 4.57
N PRO A 74 -3.75 21.50 3.83
CA PRO A 74 -4.63 21.98 2.76
C PRO A 74 -4.79 20.96 1.62
N THR A 75 -3.69 20.28 1.24
CA THR A 75 -3.72 19.27 0.17
C THR A 75 -4.51 18.05 0.59
N ALA A 76 -4.30 17.56 1.82
CA ALA A 76 -5.07 16.47 2.39
C ALA A 76 -6.56 16.82 2.50
N SER A 77 -6.88 18.06 2.91
CA SER A 77 -8.28 18.53 2.99
C SER A 77 -8.98 18.48 1.63
N LYS A 78 -8.34 18.99 0.58
CA LYS A 78 -8.88 18.92 -0.79
C LYS A 78 -9.06 17.48 -1.28
N LEU A 79 -8.10 16.61 -0.97
CA LEU A 79 -8.17 15.19 -1.30
C LEU A 79 -9.36 14.53 -0.61
N VAL A 80 -9.50 14.71 0.69
CA VAL A 80 -10.61 14.14 1.48
C VAL A 80 -11.96 14.72 1.06
N GLN A 81 -12.03 16.02 0.73
CA GLN A 81 -13.27 16.62 0.21
C GLN A 81 -13.78 15.90 -1.06
N LYS A 82 -12.87 15.55 -1.98
CA LYS A 82 -13.24 14.77 -3.18
C LYS A 82 -13.74 13.37 -2.82
N LEU A 83 -13.11 12.70 -1.86
CA LEU A 83 -13.57 11.38 -1.41
C LEU A 83 -14.93 11.43 -0.73
N VAL A 84 -15.21 12.48 0.03
CA VAL A 84 -16.52 12.73 0.64
C VAL A 84 -17.57 13.05 -0.43
N ALA A 85 -17.24 13.91 -1.41
CA ALA A 85 -18.12 14.21 -2.54
C ALA A 85 -18.47 12.96 -3.34
N ASN A 86 -17.51 12.05 -3.52
CA ASN A 86 -17.71 10.74 -4.16
C ASN A 86 -18.42 9.72 -3.25
N LYS A 87 -18.82 10.11 -2.04
CA LYS A 87 -19.53 9.28 -1.05
C LYS A 87 -18.77 8.01 -0.61
N VAL A 88 -17.46 7.94 -0.81
CA VAL A 88 -16.61 6.80 -0.39
C VAL A 88 -16.01 6.99 0.99
N VAL A 89 -15.96 8.23 1.47
CA VAL A 89 -15.54 8.59 2.84
C VAL A 89 -16.65 9.38 3.52
N ALA A 90 -16.90 9.09 4.78
CA ALA A 90 -17.77 9.85 5.65
C ALA A 90 -16.97 10.65 6.67
N ARG A 91 -17.43 11.88 6.95
CA ARG A 91 -16.98 12.67 8.10
C ARG A 91 -17.97 12.47 9.22
N ARG A 92 -17.49 12.07 10.38
CA ARG A 92 -18.28 12.02 11.61
C ARG A 92 -17.76 13.07 12.58
N VAL A 93 -18.65 13.89 13.07
CA VAL A 93 -18.33 14.80 14.18
C VAL A 93 -18.54 13.99 15.44
N ALA A 94 -17.51 13.84 16.27
CA ALA A 94 -17.65 13.23 17.58
C ALA A 94 -18.59 14.08 18.44
N THR A 95 -19.18 13.48 19.46
CA THR A 95 -20.09 14.13 20.41
C THR A 95 -19.46 15.37 21.07
N ASP A 96 -18.14 15.36 21.23
CA ASP A 96 -17.34 16.53 21.52
C ASP A 96 -17.01 17.23 20.17
N ARG A 97 -17.76 18.26 19.84
CA ARG A 97 -17.75 19.03 18.57
C ARG A 97 -16.37 19.45 18.03
N ARG A 98 -15.28 19.08 18.69
CA ARG A 98 -13.89 19.44 18.35
C ARG A 98 -13.14 18.42 17.51
N ARG A 99 -13.64 17.21 17.31
CA ARG A 99 -12.94 16.18 16.55
C ARG A 99 -13.80 15.65 15.40
N VAL A 100 -13.37 15.91 14.18
CA VAL A 100 -13.91 15.29 12.98
C VAL A 100 -13.10 14.05 12.69
N SER A 101 -13.74 12.90 12.67
CA SER A 101 -13.15 11.64 12.27
C SER A 101 -13.58 11.25 10.86
N LEU A 102 -12.69 10.55 10.16
CA LEU A 102 -12.89 10.04 8.81
C LEU A 102 -13.04 8.52 8.87
N SER A 103 -13.98 7.99 8.12
CA SER A 103 -14.15 6.55 7.95
C SER A 103 -14.63 6.24 6.54
N LEU A 104 -14.39 5.01 6.07
CA LEU A 104 -15.00 4.54 4.83
C LEU A 104 -16.51 4.41 5.00
N THR A 105 -17.23 4.72 3.93
CA THR A 105 -18.63 4.32 3.76
C THR A 105 -18.70 2.89 3.26
N GLN A 106 -19.90 2.31 3.21
CA GLN A 106 -20.10 1.00 2.57
C GLN A 106 -19.66 1.02 1.10
N ALA A 107 -19.94 2.12 0.38
CA ALA A 107 -19.47 2.32 -0.99
C ALA A 107 -17.94 2.40 -1.06
N GLY A 108 -17.30 3.05 -0.08
CA GLY A 108 -15.84 3.12 0.02
C GLY A 108 -15.19 1.75 0.28
N ILE A 109 -15.78 0.95 1.14
CA ILE A 109 -15.32 -0.43 1.42
C ILE A 109 -15.44 -1.28 0.14
N ALA A 110 -16.56 -1.22 -0.55
CA ALA A 110 -16.78 -1.96 -1.79
C ALA A 110 -15.80 -1.52 -2.89
N ALA A 111 -15.58 -0.22 -3.06
CA ALA A 111 -14.65 0.33 -4.04
C ALA A 111 -13.20 -0.10 -3.75
N LEU A 112 -12.77 -0.04 -2.49
CA LEU A 112 -11.44 -0.48 -2.07
C LEU A 112 -11.25 -1.98 -2.29
N SER A 113 -12.25 -2.79 -1.95
CA SER A 113 -12.21 -4.24 -2.14
C SER A 113 -12.11 -4.62 -3.62
N ALA A 114 -12.91 -3.98 -4.47
CA ALA A 114 -12.87 -4.19 -5.93
C ALA A 114 -11.49 -3.85 -6.50
N ALA A 115 -10.95 -2.68 -6.14
CA ALA A 115 -9.64 -2.23 -6.58
C ALA A 115 -8.51 -3.20 -6.17
N ARG A 116 -8.54 -3.67 -4.92
CA ARG A 116 -7.56 -4.64 -4.42
C ARG A 116 -7.66 -5.99 -5.13
N SER A 117 -8.89 -6.49 -5.34
CA SER A 117 -9.11 -7.76 -6.02
C SER A 117 -8.57 -7.73 -7.45
N GLU A 118 -8.85 -6.66 -8.16
CA GLU A 118 -8.42 -6.48 -9.55
C GLU A 118 -6.90 -6.32 -9.68
N THR A 119 -6.31 -5.46 -8.84
CA THR A 119 -4.85 -5.30 -8.78
C THR A 119 -4.16 -6.63 -8.45
N ARG A 120 -4.72 -7.39 -7.52
CA ARG A 120 -4.21 -8.73 -7.16
C ARG A 120 -4.24 -9.67 -8.35
N GLN A 121 -5.33 -9.69 -9.13
CA GLN A 121 -5.44 -10.54 -10.31
C GLN A 121 -4.39 -10.18 -11.37
N GLN A 122 -4.18 -8.90 -11.62
CA GLN A 122 -3.18 -8.44 -12.59
C GLN A 122 -1.74 -8.75 -12.16
N LEU A 123 -1.46 -8.62 -10.86
CA LEU A 123 -0.17 -9.05 -10.31
C LEU A 123 0.01 -10.55 -10.42
N ALA A 124 -1.03 -11.35 -10.14
CA ALA A 124 -1.00 -12.80 -10.30
C ALA A 124 -0.66 -13.17 -11.75
N ASN A 125 -1.33 -12.58 -12.73
CA ASN A 125 -1.03 -12.80 -14.16
C ASN A 125 0.44 -12.45 -14.51
N SER A 126 1.02 -11.46 -13.85
CA SER A 126 2.44 -11.12 -14.05
C SER A 126 3.40 -12.15 -13.46
N LEU A 127 2.92 -12.94 -12.50
CA LEU A 127 3.71 -14.00 -11.85
C LEU A 127 3.53 -15.37 -12.51
N ASP A 128 2.60 -15.51 -13.47
CA ASP A 128 2.33 -16.78 -14.17
C ASP A 128 3.53 -17.31 -14.96
N SER A 129 4.48 -16.43 -15.31
CA SER A 129 5.73 -16.80 -16.00
C SER A 129 6.78 -17.43 -15.07
N LEU A 130 6.59 -17.36 -13.77
CA LEU A 130 7.53 -17.91 -12.80
C LEU A 130 7.29 -19.41 -12.58
N THR A 131 8.39 -20.13 -12.39
CA THR A 131 8.35 -21.55 -12.00
C THR A 131 7.81 -21.71 -10.58
N SER A 132 7.40 -22.92 -10.24
CA SER A 132 6.93 -23.24 -8.88
C SER A 132 8.01 -23.00 -7.82
N GLU A 133 9.28 -23.23 -8.15
CA GLU A 133 10.42 -22.98 -7.26
C GLU A 133 10.61 -21.48 -7.03
N GLU A 134 10.54 -20.67 -8.08
CA GLU A 134 10.63 -19.19 -8.00
C GLU A 134 9.47 -18.60 -7.21
N LEU A 135 8.24 -19.10 -7.39
CA LEU A 135 7.07 -18.68 -6.61
C LEU A 135 7.24 -19.00 -5.13
N ALA A 136 7.79 -20.17 -4.80
CA ALA A 136 8.08 -20.55 -3.42
C ALA A 136 9.15 -19.66 -2.79
N ALA A 137 10.23 -19.38 -3.52
CA ALA A 137 11.29 -18.47 -3.10
C ALA A 137 10.77 -17.03 -2.90
N LEU A 138 9.98 -16.53 -3.84
CA LEU A 138 9.35 -15.23 -3.75
C LEU A 138 8.41 -15.12 -2.53
N SER A 139 7.61 -16.15 -2.28
CA SER A 139 6.72 -16.20 -1.11
C SER A 139 7.51 -16.12 0.21
N LEU A 140 8.64 -16.82 0.29
CA LEU A 140 9.54 -16.77 1.45
C LEU A 140 10.16 -15.38 1.62
N ALA A 141 10.67 -14.81 0.51
CA ALA A 141 11.28 -13.48 0.49
C ALA A 141 10.29 -12.39 0.92
N LEU A 142 9.07 -12.39 0.39
CA LEU A 142 8.03 -11.44 0.76
C LEU A 142 7.67 -11.49 2.26
N ARG A 143 7.61 -12.70 2.85
CA ARG A 143 7.41 -12.83 4.30
C ARG A 143 8.59 -12.27 5.10
N ALA A 144 9.82 -12.49 4.65
CA ALA A 144 11.02 -11.97 5.30
C ALA A 144 11.06 -10.43 5.23
N LEU A 145 10.81 -9.86 4.05
CA LEU A 145 10.72 -8.42 3.85
C LEU A 145 9.61 -7.79 4.71
N GLY A 146 8.43 -8.42 4.75
CA GLY A 146 7.35 -7.98 5.62
C GLY A 146 7.78 -7.88 7.09
N ARG A 147 8.51 -8.88 7.60
CA ARG A 147 9.03 -8.84 8.98
C ARG A 147 10.10 -7.76 9.17
N ALA A 148 11.02 -7.63 8.21
CA ALA A 148 12.12 -6.67 8.30
C ALA A 148 11.63 -5.21 8.31
N PHE A 149 10.66 -4.90 7.47
CA PHE A 149 10.16 -3.54 7.30
C PHE A 149 8.92 -3.20 8.15
N SER A 150 8.22 -4.20 8.72
CA SER A 150 7.10 -3.92 9.65
C SER A 150 7.56 -3.37 11.01
N LYS A 151 8.80 -3.63 11.43
CA LYS A 151 9.37 -3.10 12.68
C LYS A 151 9.86 -1.65 12.57
N GLY A 152 9.91 -1.06 11.37
CA GLY A 152 10.38 0.30 11.13
C GLY A 152 9.30 1.39 11.18
N GLY A 153 8.03 1.04 11.40
CA GLY A 153 6.91 1.99 11.40
C GLY A 153 6.68 2.76 12.71
N ASN A 154 7.53 2.60 13.72
CA ASN A 154 7.26 3.18 15.05
C ASN A 154 8.48 3.90 15.68
N HIS A 155 9.26 4.64 14.92
CA HIS A 155 10.19 5.62 15.52
C HIS A 155 10.55 6.70 14.49
N VAL A 156 9.73 7.74 14.40
CA VAL A 156 10.25 9.08 14.20
C VAL A 156 9.74 9.93 15.37
N ASN A 157 10.41 9.77 16.49
CA ASN A 157 10.47 10.81 17.50
C ASN A 157 11.43 11.86 16.93
N ILE A 158 10.89 12.98 16.47
CA ILE A 158 11.66 14.19 16.25
C ILE A 158 11.33 15.12 17.41
N HIS A 159 12.33 15.33 18.25
CA HIS A 159 12.36 16.42 19.21
C HIS A 159 12.28 17.76 18.50
#